data_0602ab6561fac214a39c915bfa0baaa1
#
_entry.id   0602ab6561fac214a39c915bfa0baaa1
#
_cell.length_a   1.000
_cell.length_b   1.000
_cell.length_c   1.000
_cell.angle_alpha   90.00
_cell.angle_beta   90.00
_cell.angle_gamma   90.00
#
_symmetry.space_group_name_H-M   'P 1'
#
loop_
_entity.id
_entity.type
_entity.pdbx_description
1 polymer ?
#
loop_
_entity_poly.entity_id
_entity_poly.type
_entity_poly.pdbx_seq_one_letter_code
_entity_poly.pdbx_strand_id
1 'polypeptide(L)'
;METLIDKLKGAIYGQAIGDALGLGTEGMTDEDMAWKYPNGITHYSEIFQDRHRKRWKIGDWTDDTDMMLCIATAVVKDKGVNFTSIARNFKDWARGDPMGIGETTYKVLSLSDYVEKPFEVSKMIWKMGHRKGAANGGLMRTSVVGTFPKAVEECAANICRLTHYDPRCVGSCVIISQLIHSLIYNNVGLSYHDIIDIAMKYDERIVEFIDLALSPDIRTLELQDENSVGYTLRCLSAALWAYWHAKSFKEGLLT
;
A
#
# COMPACT_ATOMS: atom_id res chain seq x y z
N MET A 1 -0.41 22.25 18.51
CA MET A 1 -1.00 21.95 17.18
C MET A 1 0.10 21.36 16.31
N GLU A 2 -0.14 20.21 15.73
CA GLU A 2 0.78 19.62 14.73
C GLU A 2 0.90 20.54 13.53
N THR A 3 2.13 20.72 13.05
CA THR A 3 2.38 21.50 11.85
C THR A 3 2.10 20.67 10.59
N LEU A 4 1.94 21.29 9.44
CA LEU A 4 1.83 20.59 8.16
C LEU A 4 3.05 19.67 7.93
N ILE A 5 4.24 20.13 8.32
CA ILE A 5 5.49 19.34 8.19
C ILE A 5 5.43 18.10 9.06
N ASP A 6 4.91 18.17 10.27
CA ASP A 6 4.80 16.99 11.16
C ASP A 6 3.86 15.96 10.56
N LYS A 7 2.73 16.37 9.98
CA LYS A 7 1.78 15.49 9.31
C LYS A 7 2.37 14.82 8.06
N LEU A 8 3.08 15.58 7.23
CA LEU A 8 3.78 15.05 6.06
C LEU A 8 4.83 14.01 6.48
N LYS A 9 5.62 14.30 7.52
CA LYS A 9 6.56 13.35 8.11
C LYS A 9 5.85 12.12 8.66
N GLY A 10 4.73 12.32 9.36
CA GLY A 10 3.90 11.24 9.90
C GLY A 10 3.47 10.26 8.82
N ALA A 11 3.00 10.74 7.66
CA ALA A 11 2.60 9.88 6.55
C ALA A 11 3.79 9.07 5.97
N ILE A 12 4.94 9.70 5.76
CA ILE A 12 6.12 9.05 5.18
C ILE A 12 6.77 8.08 6.16
N TYR A 13 7.03 8.52 7.40
CA TYR A 13 7.65 7.64 8.41
C TYR A 13 6.70 6.56 8.89
N GLY A 14 5.38 6.85 8.97
CA GLY A 14 4.36 5.86 9.31
C GLY A 14 4.35 4.69 8.33
N GLN A 15 4.45 4.97 7.04
CA GLN A 15 4.61 3.94 6.00
C GLN A 15 5.86 3.08 6.25
N ALA A 16 7.03 3.70 6.39
CA ALA A 16 8.29 2.98 6.56
C ALA A 16 8.37 2.16 7.86
N ILE A 17 7.80 2.70 8.95
CA ILE A 17 7.71 2.00 10.25
C ILE A 17 6.77 0.81 10.15
N GLY A 18 5.60 1.00 9.51
CA GLY A 18 4.60 -0.04 9.31
C GLY A 18 5.12 -1.19 8.47
N ASP A 19 5.79 -0.89 7.36
CA ASP A 19 6.43 -1.84 6.46
C ASP A 19 7.53 -2.65 7.19
N ALA A 20 8.49 -1.96 7.82
CA ALA A 20 9.61 -2.61 8.52
C ALA A 20 9.16 -3.49 9.70
N LEU A 21 8.08 -3.13 10.40
CA LEU A 21 7.53 -3.94 11.48
C LEU A 21 6.66 -5.08 10.94
N GLY A 22 5.85 -4.80 9.90
CA GLY A 22 4.98 -5.77 9.23
C GLY A 22 5.74 -6.93 8.60
N LEU A 23 6.98 -6.71 8.14
CA LEU A 23 7.87 -7.78 7.71
C LEU A 23 8.00 -8.88 8.79
N GLY A 24 7.91 -8.52 10.07
CA GLY A 24 7.98 -9.46 11.19
C GLY A 24 6.88 -10.53 11.18
N THR A 25 5.71 -10.23 10.63
CA THR A 25 4.54 -11.09 10.63
C THR A 25 4.08 -11.52 9.24
N GLU A 26 4.71 -11.00 8.18
CA GLU A 26 4.35 -11.30 6.79
C GLU A 26 4.29 -12.81 6.54
N GLY A 27 3.16 -13.29 6.00
CA GLY A 27 2.94 -14.70 5.65
C GLY A 27 2.89 -15.67 6.84
N MET A 28 2.71 -15.18 8.06
CA MET A 28 2.51 -16.01 9.25
C MET A 28 1.04 -16.35 9.46
N THR A 29 0.77 -17.56 9.95
CA THR A 29 -0.54 -17.96 10.48
C THR A 29 -0.69 -17.44 11.92
N ASP A 30 -1.93 -17.48 12.46
CA ASP A 30 -2.18 -17.15 13.88
C ASP A 30 -1.39 -18.06 14.82
N GLU A 31 -1.24 -19.32 14.48
CA GLU A 31 -0.47 -20.28 15.26
C GLU A 31 1.02 -19.90 15.27
N ASP A 32 1.56 -19.53 14.11
CA ASP A 32 2.93 -19.02 13.99
C ASP A 32 3.13 -17.74 14.81
N MET A 33 2.19 -16.81 14.73
CA MET A 33 2.25 -15.56 15.49
C MET A 33 2.16 -15.80 16.99
N ALA A 34 1.23 -16.62 17.46
CA ALA A 34 1.08 -16.97 18.86
C ALA A 34 2.34 -17.66 19.43
N TRP A 35 3.00 -18.47 18.63
CA TRP A 35 4.22 -19.17 19.02
C TRP A 35 5.46 -18.26 19.00
N LYS A 36 5.63 -17.45 17.94
CA LYS A 36 6.83 -16.62 17.77
C LYS A 36 6.74 -15.33 18.56
N TYR A 37 5.55 -14.78 18.72
CA TYR A 37 5.29 -13.49 19.36
C TYR A 37 4.20 -13.57 20.44
N PRO A 38 4.37 -14.40 21.48
CA PRO A 38 3.34 -14.61 22.51
C PRO A 38 2.97 -13.33 23.29
N ASN A 39 3.83 -12.29 23.23
CA ASN A 39 3.60 -10.98 23.84
C ASN A 39 3.38 -9.86 22.79
N GLY A 40 3.14 -10.23 21.52
CA GLY A 40 3.13 -9.32 20.40
C GLY A 40 4.54 -8.89 19.98
N ILE A 41 4.63 -8.02 18.96
CA ILE A 41 5.87 -7.47 18.43
C ILE A 41 5.81 -5.94 18.52
N THR A 42 6.77 -5.30 19.17
CA THR A 42 6.78 -3.85 19.38
C THR A 42 8.10 -3.19 18.94
N HIS A 43 9.14 -3.99 18.70
CA HIS A 43 10.47 -3.52 18.30
C HIS A 43 11.03 -4.38 17.17
N TYR A 44 11.74 -3.77 16.26
CA TYR A 44 12.41 -4.46 15.14
C TYR A 44 13.35 -5.59 15.59
N SER A 45 14.01 -5.42 16.74
CA SER A 45 14.91 -6.44 17.31
C SER A 45 14.20 -7.73 17.75
N GLU A 46 12.86 -7.69 17.85
CA GLU A 46 12.03 -8.84 18.21
C GLU A 46 11.64 -9.66 16.97
N ILE A 47 11.89 -9.14 15.75
CA ILE A 47 11.56 -9.82 14.50
C ILE A 47 12.29 -11.16 14.42
N PHE A 48 11.53 -12.25 14.38
CA PHE A 48 12.03 -13.61 14.29
C PHE A 48 12.77 -13.82 12.96
N GLN A 49 14.04 -14.20 13.04
CA GLN A 49 14.93 -14.33 11.88
C GLN A 49 14.85 -15.73 11.26
N ASP A 50 13.80 -16.00 10.48
CA ASP A 50 13.67 -17.21 9.68
C ASP A 50 14.37 -17.09 8.31
N ARG A 51 14.19 -18.11 7.44
CA ARG A 51 14.78 -18.13 6.11
C ARG A 51 14.31 -16.97 5.23
N HIS A 52 13.07 -16.50 5.40
CA HIS A 52 12.51 -15.38 4.64
C HIS A 52 13.08 -14.07 5.16
N ARG A 53 12.93 -13.79 6.48
CA ARG A 53 13.21 -12.49 7.10
C ARG A 53 14.68 -12.14 7.21
N LYS A 54 15.56 -13.15 7.38
CA LYS A 54 17.03 -12.92 7.42
C LYS A 54 17.64 -12.36 6.13
N ARG A 55 16.87 -12.23 5.05
CA ARG A 55 17.30 -11.53 3.83
C ARG A 55 17.40 -10.02 4.03
N TRP A 56 16.63 -9.47 4.96
CA TRP A 56 16.66 -8.07 5.37
C TRP A 56 17.47 -7.91 6.65
N LYS A 57 18.09 -6.75 6.82
CA LYS A 57 18.63 -6.36 8.14
C LYS A 57 17.48 -6.04 9.06
N ILE A 58 17.68 -6.23 10.36
CA ILE A 58 16.69 -5.87 11.37
C ILE A 58 16.35 -4.37 11.26
N GLY A 59 15.09 -4.07 11.04
CA GLY A 59 14.58 -2.70 10.86
C GLY A 59 14.63 -2.18 9.43
N ASP A 60 15.09 -2.97 8.45
CA ASP A 60 14.92 -2.63 7.04
C ASP A 60 13.44 -2.74 6.66
N TRP A 61 13.04 -1.93 5.69
CA TRP A 61 11.75 -2.00 5.02
C TRP A 61 11.81 -2.85 3.75
N THR A 62 10.68 -3.03 3.07
CA THR A 62 10.56 -3.88 1.88
C THR A 62 10.28 -3.06 0.61
N ASP A 63 9.76 -3.72 -0.43
CA ASP A 63 9.35 -3.07 -1.70
C ASP A 63 8.22 -2.04 -1.50
N ASP A 64 7.44 -2.13 -0.44
CA ASP A 64 6.38 -1.18 -0.09
C ASP A 64 6.96 0.24 0.05
N THR A 65 7.98 0.40 0.87
CA THR A 65 8.62 1.69 1.09
C THR A 65 9.56 2.07 -0.05
N ASP A 66 10.30 1.12 -0.62
CA ASP A 66 11.17 1.38 -1.77
C ASP A 66 10.40 2.00 -2.94
N MET A 67 9.24 1.42 -3.28
CA MET A 67 8.42 1.93 -4.37
C MET A 67 7.72 3.25 -4.02
N MET A 68 7.36 3.48 -2.75
CA MET A 68 6.92 4.79 -2.28
C MET A 68 8.02 5.84 -2.49
N LEU A 69 9.26 5.54 -2.15
CA LEU A 69 10.41 6.44 -2.35
C LEU A 69 10.71 6.68 -3.83
N CYS A 70 10.48 5.69 -4.71
CA CYS A 70 10.56 5.89 -6.16
C CYS A 70 9.59 6.98 -6.64
N ILE A 71 8.36 7.00 -6.10
CA ILE A 71 7.36 8.03 -6.40
C ILE A 71 7.83 9.39 -5.86
N ALA A 72 8.15 9.44 -4.55
CA ALA A 72 8.57 10.67 -3.88
C ALA A 72 9.77 11.32 -4.57
N THR A 73 10.80 10.54 -4.87
CA THR A 73 12.04 11.00 -5.50
C THR A 73 11.79 11.58 -6.89
N ALA A 74 10.92 10.93 -7.71
CA ALA A 74 10.56 11.46 -9.02
C ALA A 74 9.85 12.81 -8.89
N VAL A 75 8.86 12.91 -8.00
CA VAL A 75 8.08 14.13 -7.79
C VAL A 75 8.94 15.29 -7.29
N VAL A 76 9.86 15.03 -6.37
CA VAL A 76 10.79 16.05 -5.86
C VAL A 76 11.74 16.52 -6.96
N LYS A 77 12.33 15.60 -7.72
CA LYS A 77 13.26 15.88 -8.82
C LYS A 77 12.60 16.70 -9.92
N ASP A 78 11.40 16.32 -10.34
CA ASP A 78 10.69 16.95 -11.45
C ASP A 78 9.86 18.18 -11.00
N LYS A 79 9.82 18.45 -9.68
CA LYS A 79 9.00 19.50 -9.06
C LYS A 79 7.51 19.37 -9.41
N GLY A 80 7.05 18.14 -9.60
CA GLY A 80 5.69 17.80 -9.97
C GLY A 80 5.56 16.33 -10.39
N VAL A 81 4.33 15.89 -10.67
CA VAL A 81 4.05 14.51 -11.05
C VAL A 81 4.38 14.30 -12.52
N ASN A 82 5.31 13.38 -12.77
CA ASN A 82 5.67 12.91 -14.11
C ASN A 82 5.64 11.38 -14.13
N PHE A 83 4.62 10.81 -14.76
CA PHE A 83 4.40 9.36 -14.76
C PHE A 83 5.53 8.58 -15.44
N THR A 84 6.16 9.14 -16.46
CA THR A 84 7.32 8.50 -17.13
C THR A 84 8.54 8.47 -16.21
N SER A 85 8.78 9.53 -15.44
CA SER A 85 9.86 9.57 -14.44
C SER A 85 9.62 8.55 -13.32
N ILE A 86 8.38 8.44 -12.82
CA ILE A 86 8.01 7.45 -11.81
C ILE A 86 8.18 6.04 -12.36
N ALA A 87 7.70 5.77 -13.59
CA ALA A 87 7.87 4.48 -14.25
C ALA A 87 9.35 4.10 -14.43
N ARG A 88 10.19 5.07 -14.78
CA ARG A 88 11.65 4.88 -14.88
C ARG A 88 12.24 4.50 -13.52
N ASN A 89 11.90 5.22 -12.46
CA ASN A 89 12.40 4.90 -11.12
C ASN A 89 11.97 3.48 -10.69
N PHE A 90 10.73 3.06 -10.97
CA PHE A 90 10.29 1.68 -10.72
C PHE A 90 11.11 0.65 -11.51
N LYS A 91 11.38 0.94 -12.80
CA LYS A 91 12.19 0.05 -13.64
C LYS A 91 13.63 -0.06 -13.15
N ASP A 92 14.23 1.06 -12.75
CA ASP A 92 15.61 1.11 -12.28
C ASP A 92 15.73 0.41 -10.92
N TRP A 93 14.76 0.61 -10.01
CA TRP A 93 14.65 -0.13 -8.76
C TRP A 93 14.58 -1.65 -8.99
N ALA A 94 13.71 -2.11 -9.89
CA ALA A 94 13.57 -3.54 -10.19
C ALA A 94 14.84 -4.16 -10.82
N ARG A 95 15.66 -3.37 -11.52
CA ARG A 95 16.96 -3.80 -12.07
C ARG A 95 18.05 -3.87 -10.98
N GLY A 96 17.87 -3.18 -9.88
CA GLY A 96 18.77 -3.17 -8.74
C GLY A 96 18.74 -4.44 -7.88
N ASP A 97 18.06 -5.50 -8.35
CA ASP A 97 17.90 -6.77 -7.62
C ASP A 97 17.30 -6.60 -6.21
N PRO A 98 16.07 -6.05 -6.12
CA PRO A 98 15.42 -5.86 -4.82
C PRO A 98 15.20 -7.21 -4.12
N MET A 99 15.29 -7.23 -2.79
CA MET A 99 15.12 -8.43 -1.97
C MET A 99 13.70 -9.02 -2.03
N GLY A 100 12.71 -8.18 -2.36
CA GLY A 100 11.32 -8.56 -2.58
C GLY A 100 10.74 -7.82 -3.78
N ILE A 101 9.91 -8.48 -4.56
CA ILE A 101 9.13 -7.88 -5.65
C ILE A 101 7.90 -8.75 -5.90
N GLY A 102 6.71 -8.17 -5.86
CA GLY A 102 5.47 -8.87 -6.14
C GLY A 102 5.38 -9.33 -7.61
N GLU A 103 4.74 -10.48 -7.84
CA GLU A 103 4.65 -11.11 -9.17
C GLU A 103 4.08 -10.20 -10.26
N THR A 104 3.00 -9.46 -9.96
CA THR A 104 2.38 -8.52 -10.90
C THR A 104 3.35 -7.39 -11.25
N THR A 105 4.00 -6.81 -10.25
CA THR A 105 5.02 -5.77 -10.41
C THR A 105 6.15 -6.26 -11.28
N TYR A 106 6.71 -7.44 -10.96
CA TYR A 106 7.78 -8.05 -11.75
C TYR A 106 7.39 -8.27 -13.21
N LYS A 107 6.22 -8.86 -13.48
CA LYS A 107 5.73 -9.08 -14.86
C LYS A 107 5.65 -7.80 -15.68
N VAL A 108 5.13 -6.73 -15.08
CA VAL A 108 4.99 -5.44 -15.74
C VAL A 108 6.36 -4.79 -15.97
N LEU A 109 7.19 -4.72 -14.93
CA LEU A 109 8.48 -4.04 -14.98
C LEU A 109 9.52 -4.80 -15.85
N SER A 110 9.34 -6.11 -16.07
CA SER A 110 10.27 -6.90 -16.91
C SER A 110 10.20 -6.54 -18.40
N LEU A 111 9.08 -6.00 -18.88
CA LEU A 111 8.91 -5.72 -20.30
C LEU A 111 9.79 -4.54 -20.77
N SER A 112 10.35 -4.68 -21.97
CA SER A 112 11.32 -3.71 -22.52
C SER A 112 10.76 -2.32 -22.68
N ASP A 113 9.55 -2.20 -23.20
CA ASP A 113 8.83 -0.98 -23.54
C ASP A 113 8.02 -0.38 -22.40
N TYR A 114 8.19 -0.91 -21.18
CA TYR A 114 7.44 -0.44 -20.00
C TYR A 114 7.59 1.06 -19.74
N VAL A 115 8.81 1.61 -19.82
CA VAL A 115 9.04 3.03 -19.49
C VAL A 115 8.40 3.96 -20.51
N GLU A 116 8.37 3.56 -21.78
CA GLU A 116 7.77 4.31 -22.88
C GLU A 116 6.24 4.24 -22.87
N LYS A 117 5.68 3.10 -22.44
CA LYS A 117 4.24 2.80 -22.49
C LYS A 117 3.70 2.14 -21.24
N PRO A 118 3.92 2.72 -20.03
CA PRO A 118 3.63 2.04 -18.77
C PRO A 118 2.16 1.63 -18.61
N PHE A 119 1.23 2.48 -19.03
CA PHE A 119 -0.21 2.21 -18.93
C PHE A 119 -0.67 1.10 -19.87
N GLU A 120 -0.13 1.05 -21.08
CA GLU A 120 -0.47 0.03 -22.06
C GLU A 120 0.07 -1.33 -21.65
N VAL A 121 1.31 -1.36 -21.15
CA VAL A 121 1.97 -2.57 -20.66
C VAL A 121 1.23 -3.13 -19.44
N SER A 122 0.94 -2.32 -18.45
CA SER A 122 0.22 -2.77 -17.25
C SER A 122 -1.20 -3.25 -17.58
N LYS A 123 -1.91 -2.54 -18.47
CA LYS A 123 -3.22 -2.96 -18.98
C LYS A 123 -3.17 -4.28 -19.74
N MET A 124 -2.12 -4.48 -20.54
CA MET A 124 -1.91 -5.72 -21.28
C MET A 124 -1.70 -6.90 -20.32
N ILE A 125 -0.82 -6.77 -19.34
CA ILE A 125 -0.56 -7.82 -18.33
C ILE A 125 -1.84 -8.16 -17.55
N TRP A 126 -2.61 -7.15 -17.12
CA TRP A 126 -3.89 -7.37 -16.46
C TRP A 126 -4.89 -8.14 -17.34
N LYS A 127 -4.99 -7.81 -18.63
CA LYS A 127 -5.83 -8.54 -19.59
C LYS A 127 -5.37 -9.98 -19.80
N MET A 128 -4.07 -10.22 -19.89
CA MET A 128 -3.48 -11.57 -20.02
C MET A 128 -3.78 -12.43 -18.78
N GLY A 129 -3.83 -11.81 -17.59
CA GLY A 129 -4.29 -12.44 -16.35
C GLY A 129 -5.82 -12.59 -16.25
N HIS A 130 -6.53 -12.51 -17.38
CA HIS A 130 -8.01 -12.63 -17.45
C HIS A 130 -8.75 -11.62 -16.56
N ARG A 131 -8.13 -10.49 -16.22
CA ARG A 131 -8.70 -9.43 -15.35
C ARG A 131 -9.03 -9.91 -13.93
N LYS A 132 -8.35 -10.95 -13.45
CA LYS A 132 -8.60 -11.54 -12.13
C LYS A 132 -7.66 -11.04 -11.03
N GLY A 133 -6.45 -10.65 -11.40
CA GLY A 133 -5.43 -10.24 -10.43
C GLY A 133 -5.70 -8.84 -9.87
N ALA A 134 -5.80 -8.74 -8.56
CA ALA A 134 -5.89 -7.48 -7.82
C ALA A 134 -4.95 -7.50 -6.62
N ALA A 135 -3.65 -7.55 -6.91
CA ALA A 135 -2.61 -7.55 -5.90
C ALA A 135 -2.44 -6.15 -5.23
N ASN A 136 -1.96 -6.15 -3.99
CA ASN A 136 -1.79 -4.94 -3.18
C ASN A 136 -0.61 -4.04 -3.61
N GLY A 137 0.25 -4.47 -4.53
CA GLY A 137 1.46 -3.75 -4.94
C GLY A 137 1.23 -2.34 -5.51
N GLY A 138 -0.02 -1.97 -5.85
CA GLY A 138 -0.41 -0.59 -6.11
C GLY A 138 -0.65 0.17 -4.80
N LEU A 139 -1.44 -0.40 -3.90
CA LEU A 139 -1.90 0.23 -2.66
C LEU A 139 -0.74 0.48 -1.67
N MET A 140 0.11 -0.50 -1.47
CA MET A 140 1.22 -0.50 -0.51
C MET A 140 2.16 0.72 -0.60
N ARG A 141 2.23 1.38 -1.75
CA ARG A 141 3.18 2.46 -2.05
C ARG A 141 2.54 3.84 -2.28
N THR A 142 1.20 3.93 -2.28
CA THR A 142 0.51 5.18 -2.66
C THR A 142 0.21 6.13 -1.50
N SER A 143 0.59 5.81 -0.27
CA SER A 143 0.44 6.70 0.89
C SER A 143 1.05 8.10 0.63
N VAL A 144 2.20 8.16 -0.02
CA VAL A 144 2.88 9.42 -0.38
C VAL A 144 2.05 10.31 -1.31
N VAL A 145 1.14 9.74 -2.11
CA VAL A 145 0.27 10.54 -2.99
C VAL A 145 -0.71 11.39 -2.17
N GLY A 146 -1.12 10.92 -0.99
CA GLY A 146 -1.92 11.71 -0.06
C GLY A 146 -1.20 12.97 0.45
N THR A 147 0.11 13.04 0.35
CA THR A 147 0.89 14.24 0.71
C THR A 147 0.91 15.30 -0.41
N PHE A 148 0.40 15.01 -1.59
CA PHE A 148 0.39 15.97 -2.69
C PHE A 148 -0.64 17.08 -2.43
N PRO A 149 -0.33 18.34 -2.78
CA PRO A 149 -1.21 19.47 -2.46
C PRO A 149 -2.47 19.55 -3.33
N LYS A 150 -2.51 18.80 -4.44
CA LYS A 150 -3.62 18.82 -5.41
C LYS A 150 -3.65 17.58 -6.30
N ALA A 151 -4.76 17.37 -7.02
CA ALA A 151 -4.96 16.31 -8.01
C ALA A 151 -4.74 14.90 -7.46
N VAL A 152 -5.04 14.66 -6.18
CA VAL A 152 -4.74 13.40 -5.47
C VAL A 152 -5.46 12.22 -6.11
N GLU A 153 -6.74 12.34 -6.45
CA GLU A 153 -7.51 11.27 -7.10
C GLU A 153 -6.87 10.84 -8.43
N GLU A 154 -6.59 11.80 -9.30
CA GLU A 154 -5.98 11.54 -10.59
C GLU A 154 -4.57 10.93 -10.45
N CYS A 155 -3.76 11.50 -9.55
CA CYS A 155 -2.40 11.00 -9.30
C CYS A 155 -2.42 9.59 -8.75
N ALA A 156 -3.24 9.29 -7.73
CA ALA A 156 -3.36 7.96 -7.15
C ALA A 156 -3.80 6.92 -8.18
N ALA A 157 -4.84 7.24 -8.96
CA ALA A 157 -5.34 6.36 -9.99
C ALA A 157 -4.29 6.06 -11.06
N ASN A 158 -3.58 7.07 -11.56
CA ASN A 158 -2.58 6.88 -12.61
C ASN A 158 -1.30 6.24 -12.09
N ILE A 159 -0.80 6.57 -10.89
CA ILE A 159 0.37 5.93 -10.28
C ILE A 159 0.10 4.45 -9.99
N CYS A 160 -1.11 4.10 -9.55
CA CYS A 160 -1.52 2.69 -9.43
C CYS A 160 -1.44 1.99 -10.79
N ARG A 161 -2.04 2.59 -11.83
CA ARG A 161 -2.09 2.03 -13.19
C ARG A 161 -0.72 1.87 -13.88
N LEU A 162 0.33 2.45 -13.34
CA LEU A 162 1.69 2.19 -13.86
C LEU A 162 2.07 0.70 -13.77
N THR A 163 1.48 -0.06 -12.82
CA THR A 163 1.73 -1.50 -12.69
C THR A 163 0.47 -2.32 -12.41
N HIS A 164 -0.55 -1.76 -11.74
CA HIS A 164 -1.77 -2.44 -11.32
C HIS A 164 -2.99 -1.79 -11.96
N TYR A 165 -3.50 -2.42 -13.01
CA TYR A 165 -4.58 -1.83 -13.83
C TYR A 165 -5.98 -2.24 -13.37
N ASP A 166 -6.11 -3.21 -12.45
CA ASP A 166 -7.40 -3.66 -11.93
C ASP A 166 -8.13 -2.51 -11.21
N PRO A 167 -9.43 -2.26 -11.51
CA PRO A 167 -10.16 -1.16 -10.89
C PRO A 167 -10.26 -1.26 -9.36
N ARG A 168 -10.22 -2.48 -8.79
CA ARG A 168 -10.14 -2.67 -7.32
C ARG A 168 -8.85 -2.08 -6.75
N CYS A 169 -7.72 -2.31 -7.43
CA CYS A 169 -6.44 -1.73 -7.02
C CYS A 169 -6.47 -0.21 -7.12
N VAL A 170 -7.01 0.30 -8.22
CA VAL A 170 -7.10 1.76 -8.47
C VAL A 170 -7.97 2.43 -7.42
N GLY A 171 -9.17 1.89 -7.17
CA GLY A 171 -10.10 2.42 -6.16
C GLY A 171 -9.50 2.41 -4.75
N SER A 172 -8.83 1.31 -4.36
CA SER A 172 -8.13 1.22 -3.07
C SER A 172 -7.05 2.30 -2.92
N CYS A 173 -6.23 2.51 -3.96
CA CYS A 173 -5.21 3.56 -3.95
C CYS A 173 -5.81 4.96 -3.80
N VAL A 174 -6.91 5.23 -4.51
CA VAL A 174 -7.59 6.53 -4.45
C VAL A 174 -8.19 6.77 -3.07
N ILE A 175 -8.88 5.79 -2.49
CA ILE A 175 -9.47 5.89 -1.15
C ILE A 175 -8.40 6.25 -0.12
N ILE A 176 -7.32 5.48 -0.03
CA ILE A 176 -6.26 5.73 0.96
C ILE A 176 -5.55 7.04 0.71
N SER A 177 -5.25 7.38 -0.54
CA SER A 177 -4.57 8.66 -0.84
C SER A 177 -5.46 9.87 -0.51
N GLN A 178 -6.75 9.83 -0.80
CA GLN A 178 -7.69 10.90 -0.45
C GLN A 178 -7.92 11.00 1.07
N LEU A 179 -7.98 9.87 1.77
CA LEU A 179 -8.09 9.84 3.23
C LEU A 179 -6.88 10.51 3.89
N ILE A 180 -5.67 10.13 3.49
CA ILE A 180 -4.42 10.73 3.98
C ILE A 180 -4.38 12.23 3.67
N HIS A 181 -4.76 12.62 2.44
CA HIS A 181 -4.81 14.02 2.03
C HIS A 181 -5.76 14.84 2.91
N SER A 182 -6.96 14.34 3.14
CA SER A 182 -7.95 15.03 3.97
C SER A 182 -7.48 15.20 5.42
N LEU A 183 -6.85 14.16 5.99
CA LEU A 183 -6.24 14.23 7.31
C LEU A 183 -5.11 15.27 7.40
N ILE A 184 -4.27 15.36 6.36
CA ILE A 184 -3.13 16.29 6.33
C ILE A 184 -3.59 17.73 6.17
N TYR A 185 -4.42 18.01 5.17
CA TYR A 185 -4.72 19.38 4.75
C TYR A 185 -6.01 19.94 5.33
N ASN A 186 -7.01 19.08 5.58
CA ASN A 186 -8.31 19.49 6.10
C ASN A 186 -8.50 19.22 7.60
N ASN A 187 -7.59 18.47 8.24
CA ASN A 187 -7.70 17.99 9.63
C ASN A 187 -8.96 17.15 9.92
N VAL A 188 -9.52 16.54 8.89
CA VAL A 188 -10.71 15.69 8.99
C VAL A 188 -10.53 14.48 8.06
N GLY A 189 -10.95 13.30 8.50
CA GLY A 189 -10.98 12.13 7.66
C GLY A 189 -12.15 12.13 6.68
N LEU A 190 -12.17 11.16 5.80
CA LEU A 190 -13.33 10.91 4.94
C LEU A 190 -14.43 10.22 5.75
N SER A 191 -15.69 10.59 5.49
CA SER A 191 -16.83 9.87 6.03
C SER A 191 -16.99 8.51 5.32
N TYR A 192 -17.76 7.61 5.93
CA TYR A 192 -18.14 6.35 5.29
C TYR A 192 -18.75 6.58 3.88
N HIS A 193 -19.66 7.54 3.75
CA HIS A 193 -20.29 7.85 2.48
C HIS A 193 -19.31 8.35 1.43
N ASP A 194 -18.36 9.22 1.81
CA ASP A 194 -17.31 9.67 0.88
C ASP A 194 -16.48 8.49 0.35
N ILE A 195 -16.15 7.53 1.23
CA ILE A 195 -15.37 6.33 0.86
C ILE A 195 -16.19 5.43 -0.08
N ILE A 196 -17.47 5.22 0.20
CA ILE A 196 -18.38 4.46 -0.67
C ILE A 196 -18.52 5.12 -2.04
N ASP A 197 -18.70 6.44 -2.08
CA ASP A 197 -18.81 7.17 -3.34
C ASP A 197 -17.57 7.02 -4.21
N ILE A 198 -16.38 7.04 -3.59
CA ILE A 198 -15.13 6.75 -4.32
C ILE A 198 -15.13 5.28 -4.80
N ALA A 199 -15.45 4.32 -3.94
CA ALA A 199 -15.46 2.90 -4.28
C ALA A 199 -16.35 2.63 -5.50
N MET A 200 -17.56 3.14 -5.50
CA MET A 200 -18.55 2.95 -6.57
C MET A 200 -18.12 3.53 -7.93
N LYS A 201 -17.26 4.56 -7.94
CA LYS A 201 -16.68 5.08 -9.20
C LYS A 201 -15.73 4.09 -9.88
N TYR A 202 -15.11 3.21 -9.11
CA TYR A 202 -14.06 2.29 -9.61
C TYR A 202 -14.55 0.85 -9.71
N ASP A 203 -15.04 0.27 -8.59
CA ASP A 203 -15.51 -1.11 -8.56
C ASP A 203 -16.41 -1.38 -7.35
N GLU A 204 -17.62 -1.84 -7.57
CA GLU A 204 -18.61 -2.12 -6.52
C GLU A 204 -18.14 -3.17 -5.49
N ARG A 205 -17.24 -4.10 -5.89
CA ARG A 205 -16.68 -5.12 -4.99
C ARG A 205 -15.87 -4.54 -3.85
N ILE A 206 -15.43 -3.28 -3.94
CA ILE A 206 -14.70 -2.60 -2.87
C ILE A 206 -15.62 -2.37 -1.67
N VAL A 207 -16.93 -2.17 -1.89
CA VAL A 207 -17.91 -1.84 -0.84
C VAL A 207 -17.96 -2.91 0.23
N GLU A 208 -18.00 -4.19 -0.14
CA GLU A 208 -18.02 -5.31 0.80
C GLU A 208 -16.83 -5.24 1.80
N PHE A 209 -15.65 -4.88 1.32
CA PHE A 209 -14.44 -4.80 2.16
C PHE A 209 -14.38 -3.54 3.01
N ILE A 210 -15.06 -2.47 2.61
CA ILE A 210 -15.30 -1.29 3.44
C ILE A 210 -16.24 -1.66 4.57
N ASP A 211 -17.32 -2.37 4.29
CA ASP A 211 -18.31 -2.78 5.28
C ASP A 211 -17.71 -3.74 6.33
N LEU A 212 -16.88 -4.69 5.90
CA LEU A 212 -16.13 -5.56 6.81
C LEU A 212 -15.27 -4.76 7.81
N ALA A 213 -14.66 -3.67 7.36
CA ALA A 213 -13.82 -2.84 8.21
C ALA A 213 -14.58 -2.05 9.29
N LEU A 214 -15.92 -1.97 9.21
CA LEU A 214 -16.75 -1.37 10.27
C LEU A 214 -16.92 -2.28 11.48
N SER A 215 -16.68 -3.59 11.34
CA SER A 215 -16.75 -4.51 12.46
C SER A 215 -15.71 -4.19 13.52
N PRO A 216 -16.05 -4.15 14.83
CA PRO A 216 -15.04 -3.96 15.86
C PRO A 216 -14.10 -5.16 16.03
N ASP A 217 -14.47 -6.33 15.51
CA ASP A 217 -13.65 -7.54 15.54
C ASP A 217 -12.81 -7.65 14.27
N ILE A 218 -11.49 -7.42 14.40
CA ILE A 218 -10.54 -7.51 13.26
C ILE A 218 -10.54 -8.88 12.59
N ARG A 219 -10.91 -9.95 13.29
CA ARG A 219 -10.96 -11.31 12.74
C ARG A 219 -11.97 -11.44 11.61
N THR A 220 -12.98 -10.57 11.55
CA THR A 220 -13.94 -10.54 10.42
C THR A 220 -13.29 -10.20 9.09
N LEU A 221 -12.11 -9.60 9.11
CA LEU A 221 -11.34 -9.28 7.92
C LEU A 221 -10.66 -10.50 7.28
N GLU A 222 -10.57 -11.63 7.99
CA GLU A 222 -9.97 -12.88 7.49
C GLU A 222 -8.59 -12.65 6.81
N LEU A 223 -7.73 -11.87 7.46
CA LEU A 223 -6.44 -11.45 6.89
C LEU A 223 -5.46 -12.61 6.65
N GLN A 224 -5.72 -13.76 7.26
CA GLN A 224 -4.88 -14.96 7.20
C GLN A 224 -5.27 -15.96 6.13
N ASP A 225 -6.37 -15.73 5.39
CA ASP A 225 -6.76 -16.61 4.30
C ASP A 225 -5.63 -16.64 3.26
N GLU A 226 -4.97 -17.79 3.12
CA GLU A 226 -3.84 -18.00 2.22
C GLU A 226 -4.17 -17.63 0.75
N ASN A 227 -5.44 -17.79 0.35
CA ASN A 227 -5.90 -17.42 -0.98
C ASN A 227 -6.02 -15.91 -1.19
N SER A 228 -6.00 -15.14 -0.11
CA SER A 228 -6.14 -13.69 -0.14
C SER A 228 -4.89 -12.93 0.29
N VAL A 229 -3.80 -13.63 0.60
CA VAL A 229 -2.50 -12.99 0.88
C VAL A 229 -2.11 -12.10 -0.30
N GLY A 230 -1.81 -10.83 -0.02
CA GLY A 230 -1.49 -9.84 -1.03
C GLY A 230 -2.68 -9.31 -1.83
N TYR A 231 -3.93 -9.62 -1.45
CA TYR A 231 -5.12 -9.08 -2.11
C TYR A 231 -5.41 -7.64 -1.68
N THR A 232 -5.52 -6.73 -2.66
CA THR A 232 -5.63 -5.27 -2.41
C THR A 232 -6.79 -4.90 -1.50
N LEU A 233 -7.94 -5.60 -1.59
CA LEU A 233 -9.12 -5.26 -0.79
C LEU A 233 -8.98 -5.69 0.67
N ARG A 234 -8.25 -6.76 0.98
CA ARG A 234 -7.89 -7.12 2.36
C ARG A 234 -6.97 -6.08 2.99
N CYS A 235 -5.96 -5.62 2.24
CA CYS A 235 -5.09 -4.55 2.70
C CYS A 235 -5.87 -3.23 2.92
N LEU A 236 -6.80 -2.89 2.03
CA LEU A 236 -7.68 -1.73 2.19
C LEU A 236 -8.53 -1.86 3.45
N SER A 237 -9.19 -3.01 3.66
CA SER A 237 -10.04 -3.21 4.83
C SER A 237 -9.25 -3.13 6.13
N ALA A 238 -8.05 -3.69 6.19
CA ALA A 238 -7.16 -3.58 7.35
C ALA A 238 -6.78 -2.13 7.66
N ALA A 239 -6.42 -1.36 6.62
CA ALA A 239 -6.08 0.06 6.77
C ALA A 239 -7.28 0.90 7.26
N LEU A 240 -8.48 0.66 6.71
CA LEU A 240 -9.71 1.34 7.14
C LEU A 240 -10.13 0.91 8.55
N TRP A 241 -9.97 -0.37 8.88
CA TRP A 241 -10.24 -0.87 10.23
C TRP A 241 -9.35 -0.16 11.25
N ALA A 242 -8.05 -0.11 11.02
CA ALA A 242 -7.11 0.59 11.89
C ALA A 242 -7.46 2.08 12.01
N TYR A 243 -7.84 2.73 10.92
CA TYR A 243 -8.26 4.12 10.90
C TYR A 243 -9.52 4.38 11.77
N TRP A 244 -10.51 3.50 11.74
CA TRP A 244 -11.77 3.71 12.47
C TRP A 244 -11.74 3.26 13.91
N HIS A 245 -10.93 2.25 14.26
CA HIS A 245 -10.98 1.61 15.59
C HIS A 245 -9.75 1.90 16.45
N ALA A 246 -8.58 2.15 15.89
CA ALA A 246 -7.39 2.42 16.67
C ALA A 246 -7.38 3.85 17.23
N LYS A 247 -6.97 3.98 18.50
CA LYS A 247 -6.87 5.27 19.21
C LYS A 247 -5.51 5.95 19.04
N SER A 248 -4.54 5.22 18.50
CA SER A 248 -3.19 5.72 18.26
C SER A 248 -2.52 4.96 17.12
N PHE A 249 -1.48 5.55 16.53
CA PHE A 249 -0.66 4.88 15.52
C PHE A 249 -0.10 3.54 16.03
N LYS A 250 0.40 3.53 17.28
CA LYS A 250 0.92 2.31 17.88
C LYS A 250 -0.14 1.22 18.01
N GLU A 251 -1.34 1.56 18.45
CA GLU A 251 -2.45 0.59 18.55
C GLU A 251 -2.82 0.02 17.19
N GLY A 252 -3.05 0.88 16.18
CA GLY A 252 -3.41 0.43 14.84
C GLY A 252 -2.32 -0.38 14.11
N LEU A 253 -1.07 -0.27 14.56
CA LEU A 253 0.05 -1.02 14.00
C LEU A 253 0.23 -2.39 14.67
N LEU A 254 -0.15 -2.53 15.94
CA LEU A 254 0.14 -3.71 16.76
C LEU A 254 -1.10 -4.61 16.98
N THR A 255 -2.26 -4.24 16.43
CA THR A 255 -3.48 -5.06 16.50
C THR A 255 -3.57 -6.01 15.33
#